data_b833c8701e9b28b0b0e845615252ba81
#
_entry.id   b833c8701e9b28b0b0e845615252ba81
#
_cell.length_a   1.000
_cell.length_b   1.000
_cell.length_c   1.000
_cell.angle_alpha   90.00
_cell.angle_beta   90.00
_cell.angle_gamma   90.00
#
_symmetry.space_group_name_H-M   'P 1'
#
loop_
_entity.id
_entity.type
_entity.pdbx_description
1 polymer ?
#
loop_
_entity_poly.entity_id
_entity_poly.type
_entity_poly.pdbx_seq_one_letter_code
_entity_poly.pdbx_strand_id
1 'polypeptide(L)'
;GLRSAIGAAQKGARTLVIGAGKVNRSGATLLAGANISADVACDGASLARLGISDSNKNDTKEAWFEDVVHEGFYLNNQKLLELFVNTASDRLEELMQWGMKIRGMEGDREISVFGSDILDALYTRAKELHVDFVGDNMFCDLVVERGTVCGVVCLDLISGQLHHYPARAVILATGGAHNLFPSNSGSTELCGSGQAAALRAGAELTDMEMISFCPTVMTNPVMYKGNILPYILFSTGYGRLLNKYGKTFTHRYLSAHVEQLALD
;
A
#
# COMPACT_ATOMS: atom_id res chain seq x y z
N GLY A 1 8.56 -4.18 1.29
CA GLY A 1 9.60 -4.75 2.14
C GLY A 1 9.63 -6.27 2.13
N LEU A 2 8.67 -6.95 2.77
CA LEU A 2 8.70 -8.43 2.89
C LEU A 2 8.78 -9.17 1.56
N ARG A 3 8.00 -8.75 0.54
CA ARG A 3 8.07 -9.40 -0.79
C ARG A 3 9.45 -9.26 -1.44
N SER A 4 10.09 -8.10 -1.26
CA SER A 4 11.47 -7.89 -1.75
C SER A 4 12.48 -8.75 -1.00
N ALA A 5 12.31 -8.86 0.32
CA ALA A 5 13.15 -9.73 1.15
C ALA A 5 13.03 -11.20 0.75
N ILE A 6 11.81 -11.70 0.50
CA ILE A 6 11.56 -13.03 -0.04
C ILE A 6 12.32 -13.23 -1.37
N GLY A 7 12.18 -12.28 -2.31
CA GLY A 7 12.86 -12.36 -3.61
C GLY A 7 14.38 -12.38 -3.51
N ALA A 8 14.94 -11.60 -2.59
CA ALA A 8 16.38 -11.59 -2.33
C ALA A 8 16.85 -12.94 -1.72
N ALA A 9 16.15 -13.43 -0.71
CA ALA A 9 16.47 -14.71 -0.07
C ALA A 9 16.33 -15.89 -1.04
N GLN A 10 15.33 -15.92 -1.91
CA GLN A 10 15.18 -16.92 -2.97
C GLN A 10 16.35 -16.94 -3.97
N LYS A 11 17.04 -15.80 -4.11
CA LYS A 11 18.28 -15.68 -4.91
C LYS A 11 19.56 -15.96 -4.11
N GLY A 12 19.46 -16.45 -2.88
CA GLY A 12 20.59 -16.79 -2.03
C GLY A 12 21.24 -15.62 -1.30
N ALA A 13 20.62 -14.43 -1.30
CA ALA A 13 21.13 -13.30 -0.52
C ALA A 13 20.78 -13.44 0.96
N ARG A 14 21.77 -13.23 1.85
CA ARG A 14 21.48 -13.04 3.27
C ARG A 14 20.73 -11.72 3.44
N THR A 15 19.53 -11.79 3.97
CA THR A 15 18.59 -10.67 3.98
C THR A 15 18.15 -10.35 5.40
N LEU A 16 18.18 -9.06 5.76
CA LEU A 16 17.66 -8.50 7.00
C LEU A 16 16.52 -7.55 6.68
N VAL A 17 15.40 -7.69 7.36
CA VAL A 17 14.28 -6.74 7.36
C VAL A 17 14.31 -5.94 8.65
N ILE A 18 14.37 -4.61 8.53
CA ILE A 18 14.31 -3.68 9.66
C ILE A 18 12.96 -2.97 9.62
N GLY A 19 12.25 -2.92 10.72
CA GLY A 19 10.97 -2.25 10.88
C GLY A 19 10.99 -1.18 11.97
N ALA A 20 10.35 -0.05 11.73
CA ALA A 20 10.19 1.02 12.72
C ALA A 20 9.37 0.55 13.93
N GLY A 21 8.42 -0.32 13.72
CA GLY A 21 7.74 -1.04 14.77
C GLY A 21 8.00 -2.54 14.68
N LYS A 22 7.22 -3.32 15.40
CA LYS A 22 7.33 -4.79 15.36
C LYS A 22 7.00 -5.30 13.96
N VAL A 23 7.97 -5.99 13.34
CA VAL A 23 7.77 -6.57 12.01
C VAL A 23 6.55 -7.49 12.02
N ASN A 24 5.72 -7.41 10.98
CA ASN A 24 4.42 -8.06 10.85
C ASN A 24 3.31 -7.54 11.79
N ARG A 25 3.53 -6.47 12.54
CA ARG A 25 2.52 -5.86 13.43
C ARG A 25 2.56 -4.32 13.40
N SER A 26 3.14 -3.74 12.35
CA SER A 26 3.25 -2.29 12.15
C SER A 26 3.20 -1.93 10.66
N GLY A 27 3.13 -0.65 10.37
CA GLY A 27 3.07 -0.12 9.00
C GLY A 27 1.67 -0.08 8.39
N ALA A 28 1.55 0.56 7.23
CA ALA A 28 0.27 0.79 6.57
C ALA A 28 -0.42 -0.49 6.09
N THR A 29 0.35 -1.51 5.68
CA THR A 29 -0.25 -2.76 5.19
C THR A 29 -1.10 -3.44 6.27
N LEU A 30 -0.71 -3.37 7.54
CA LEU A 30 -1.51 -3.93 8.64
C LEU A 30 -2.87 -3.25 8.76
N LEU A 31 -2.92 -1.94 8.50
CA LEU A 31 -4.14 -1.13 8.60
C LEU A 31 -5.04 -1.29 7.38
N ALA A 32 -4.55 -1.85 6.29
CA ALA A 32 -5.33 -2.09 5.09
C ALA A 32 -6.47 -3.06 5.43
N GLY A 33 -7.70 -2.62 5.20
CA GLY A 33 -8.89 -3.38 5.53
C GLY A 33 -9.20 -3.54 7.03
N ALA A 34 -8.62 -2.75 7.91
CA ALA A 34 -8.85 -2.85 9.36
C ALA A 34 -10.33 -2.69 9.76
N ASN A 35 -11.07 -1.87 9.02
CA ASN A 35 -12.51 -1.64 9.21
C ASN A 35 -13.35 -2.13 8.03
N ILE A 36 -12.73 -2.38 6.90
CA ILE A 36 -13.30 -2.86 5.64
C ILE A 36 -12.18 -3.66 4.98
N SER A 37 -12.52 -4.64 4.15
CA SER A 37 -11.51 -5.36 3.37
C SER A 37 -10.64 -4.40 2.55
N ALA A 38 -9.37 -4.74 2.36
CA ALA A 38 -8.53 -4.10 1.36
C ALA A 38 -8.78 -4.82 0.03
N ASP A 39 -8.89 -4.05 -1.03
CA ASP A 39 -9.10 -4.60 -2.36
C ASP A 39 -7.76 -4.92 -3.01
N VAL A 40 -7.63 -6.14 -3.48
CA VAL A 40 -6.53 -6.57 -4.33
C VAL A 40 -7.12 -6.82 -5.71
N ALA A 41 -6.66 -6.04 -6.69
CA ALA A 41 -7.21 -6.09 -8.03
C ALA A 41 -6.43 -7.03 -8.95
N CYS A 42 -7.17 -7.73 -9.79
CA CYS A 42 -6.66 -8.54 -10.89
C CYS A 42 -7.74 -8.64 -11.97
N ASP A 43 -7.38 -8.82 -13.22
CA ASP A 43 -8.37 -9.03 -14.28
C ASP A 43 -9.28 -10.22 -13.96
N GLY A 44 -10.57 -10.09 -14.28
CA GLY A 44 -11.59 -11.06 -13.88
C GLY A 44 -11.38 -12.46 -14.48
N ALA A 45 -10.80 -12.57 -15.70
CA ALA A 45 -10.47 -13.86 -16.27
C ALA A 45 -9.37 -14.59 -15.49
N SER A 46 -8.37 -13.86 -15.00
CA SER A 46 -7.33 -14.41 -14.12
C SER A 46 -7.90 -14.81 -12.75
N LEU A 47 -8.79 -14.01 -12.16
CA LEU A 47 -9.48 -14.38 -10.92
C LEU A 47 -10.30 -15.67 -11.08
N ALA A 48 -11.02 -15.82 -12.19
CA ALA A 48 -11.75 -17.05 -12.51
C ALA A 48 -10.82 -18.27 -12.59
N ARG A 49 -9.64 -18.11 -13.23
CA ARG A 49 -8.61 -19.17 -13.31
C ARG A 49 -8.07 -19.56 -11.93
N LEU A 50 -7.99 -18.62 -11.01
CA LEU A 50 -7.59 -18.87 -9.62
C LEU A 50 -8.70 -19.47 -8.76
N GLY A 51 -9.87 -19.76 -9.33
CA GLY A 51 -10.99 -20.41 -8.65
C GLY A 51 -11.95 -19.44 -7.95
N ILE A 52 -11.87 -18.15 -8.24
CA ILE A 52 -12.77 -17.14 -7.69
C ILE A 52 -13.99 -17.04 -8.61
N SER A 53 -15.13 -17.60 -8.17
CA SER A 53 -16.30 -17.90 -9.00
C SER A 53 -17.09 -16.67 -9.47
N ASP A 54 -17.07 -15.60 -8.68
CA ASP A 54 -17.92 -14.43 -8.89
C ASP A 54 -17.27 -13.36 -9.80
N SER A 55 -16.08 -13.65 -10.32
CA SER A 55 -15.34 -12.75 -11.20
C SER A 55 -15.91 -12.72 -12.64
N ASN A 56 -15.73 -11.60 -13.30
CA ASN A 56 -16.11 -11.43 -14.72
C ASN A 56 -15.13 -12.17 -15.64
N LYS A 57 -15.54 -13.35 -16.11
CA LYS A 57 -14.73 -14.22 -16.98
C LYS A 57 -14.39 -13.61 -18.35
N ASN A 58 -15.13 -12.59 -18.77
CA ASN A 58 -14.90 -11.90 -20.05
C ASN A 58 -13.99 -10.69 -19.92
N ASP A 59 -13.59 -10.35 -18.70
CA ASP A 59 -12.67 -9.26 -18.47
C ASP A 59 -11.24 -9.66 -18.85
N THR A 60 -10.45 -8.71 -19.34
CA THR A 60 -9.10 -8.96 -19.84
C THR A 60 -8.09 -8.01 -19.23
N LYS A 61 -6.81 -8.37 -19.31
CA LYS A 61 -5.71 -7.52 -18.89
C LYS A 61 -5.64 -6.21 -19.68
N GLU A 62 -5.97 -6.28 -20.95
CA GLU A 62 -6.01 -5.13 -21.86
C GLU A 62 -7.10 -4.14 -21.44
N ALA A 63 -8.30 -4.64 -21.16
CA ALA A 63 -9.40 -3.80 -20.68
C ALA A 63 -9.05 -3.17 -19.32
N TRP A 64 -8.46 -3.96 -18.41
CA TRP A 64 -8.01 -3.43 -17.11
C TRP A 64 -6.92 -2.38 -17.26
N PHE A 65 -5.96 -2.59 -18.16
CA PHE A 65 -4.92 -1.60 -18.46
C PHE A 65 -5.53 -0.28 -18.97
N GLU A 66 -6.45 -0.36 -19.93
CA GLU A 66 -7.13 0.82 -20.48
C GLU A 66 -7.91 1.59 -19.41
N ASP A 67 -8.65 0.90 -18.57
CA ASP A 67 -9.42 1.51 -17.47
C ASP A 67 -8.50 2.27 -16.50
N VAL A 68 -7.39 1.65 -16.05
CA VAL A 68 -6.46 2.31 -15.13
C VAL A 68 -5.73 3.49 -15.79
N VAL A 69 -5.43 3.42 -17.08
CA VAL A 69 -4.87 4.58 -17.82
C VAL A 69 -5.87 5.72 -17.83
N HIS A 70 -7.14 5.43 -18.11
CA HIS A 70 -8.21 6.42 -18.09
C HIS A 70 -8.42 7.04 -16.71
N GLU A 71 -8.53 6.24 -15.67
CA GLU A 71 -8.66 6.71 -14.28
C GLU A 71 -7.48 7.58 -13.84
N GLY A 72 -6.28 7.26 -14.30
CA GLY A 72 -5.08 8.04 -14.05
C GLY A 72 -4.94 9.27 -14.94
N PHE A 73 -5.98 9.63 -15.74
CA PHE A 73 -5.96 10.77 -16.68
C PHE A 73 -4.74 10.76 -17.61
N TYR A 74 -4.26 9.57 -18.00
CA TYR A 74 -3.05 9.35 -18.81
C TYR A 74 -1.75 9.84 -18.17
N LEU A 75 -1.73 10.16 -16.87
CA LEU A 75 -0.54 10.60 -16.13
C LEU A 75 0.28 9.44 -15.57
N ASN A 76 -0.26 8.24 -15.53
CA ASN A 76 0.41 7.05 -15.04
C ASN A 76 1.65 6.68 -15.87
N ASN A 77 2.63 6.10 -15.22
CA ASN A 77 3.72 5.42 -15.91
C ASN A 77 3.19 4.11 -16.53
N GLN A 78 2.82 4.17 -17.82
CA GLN A 78 2.18 3.06 -18.50
C GLN A 78 3.07 1.80 -18.60
N LYS A 79 4.41 1.94 -18.59
CA LYS A 79 5.31 0.77 -18.56
C LYS A 79 5.24 0.03 -17.21
N LEU A 80 5.13 0.77 -16.11
CA LEU A 80 4.94 0.17 -14.78
C LEU A 80 3.54 -0.44 -14.67
N LEU A 81 2.53 0.21 -15.23
CA LEU A 81 1.17 -0.31 -15.26
C LEU A 81 1.07 -1.60 -16.08
N GLU A 82 1.69 -1.66 -17.26
CA GLU A 82 1.75 -2.87 -18.08
C GLU A 82 2.41 -4.04 -17.29
N LEU A 83 3.52 -3.77 -16.62
CA LEU A 83 4.16 -4.75 -15.77
C LEU A 83 3.23 -5.22 -14.63
N PHE A 84 2.54 -4.29 -13.98
CA PHE A 84 1.60 -4.57 -12.89
C PHE A 84 0.47 -5.48 -13.37
N VAL A 85 -0.24 -5.08 -14.41
CA VAL A 85 -1.38 -5.82 -14.96
C VAL A 85 -0.96 -7.22 -15.41
N ASN A 86 0.20 -7.35 -16.05
CA ASN A 86 0.70 -8.65 -16.53
C ASN A 86 1.15 -9.60 -15.43
N THR A 87 1.56 -9.09 -14.27
CA THR A 87 2.11 -9.91 -13.18
C THR A 87 1.22 -10.03 -11.95
N ALA A 88 0.15 -9.26 -11.86
CA ALA A 88 -0.73 -9.21 -10.68
C ALA A 88 -1.29 -10.60 -10.31
N SER A 89 -1.79 -11.35 -11.30
CA SER A 89 -2.34 -12.68 -11.08
C SER A 89 -1.33 -13.67 -10.49
N ASP A 90 -0.08 -13.64 -10.97
CA ASP A 90 0.97 -14.52 -10.46
C ASP A 90 1.34 -14.15 -9.02
N ARG A 91 1.34 -12.85 -8.71
CA ARG A 91 1.62 -12.37 -7.33
C ARG A 91 0.49 -12.70 -6.38
N LEU A 92 -0.75 -12.64 -6.84
CA LEU A 92 -1.92 -13.06 -6.09
C LEU A 92 -1.87 -14.57 -5.80
N GLU A 93 -1.59 -15.38 -6.82
CA GLU A 93 -1.44 -16.83 -6.66
C GLU A 93 -0.35 -17.18 -5.65
N GLU A 94 0.82 -16.53 -5.70
CA GLU A 94 1.87 -16.71 -4.70
C GLU A 94 1.36 -16.43 -3.27
N LEU A 95 0.65 -15.32 -3.06
CA LEU A 95 0.10 -14.98 -1.75
C LEU A 95 -0.91 -16.01 -1.24
N MET A 96 -1.77 -16.51 -2.13
CA MET A 96 -2.72 -17.59 -1.81
C MET A 96 -1.98 -18.88 -1.42
N GLN A 97 -0.97 -19.26 -2.18
CA GLN A 97 -0.12 -20.43 -1.87
C GLN A 97 0.61 -20.28 -0.54
N TRP A 98 0.95 -19.05 -0.12
CA TRP A 98 1.58 -18.76 1.17
C TRP A 98 0.57 -18.59 2.31
N GLY A 99 -0.72 -18.82 2.05
CA GLY A 99 -1.77 -18.87 3.05
C GLY A 99 -2.58 -17.59 3.23
N MET A 100 -2.48 -16.61 2.32
CA MET A 100 -3.39 -15.46 2.32
C MET A 100 -4.84 -15.93 2.11
N LYS A 101 -5.76 -15.36 2.88
CA LYS A 101 -7.18 -15.71 2.82
C LYS A 101 -7.96 -14.64 2.05
N ILE A 102 -8.71 -15.08 1.04
CA ILE A 102 -9.70 -14.25 0.37
C ILE A 102 -10.98 -14.24 1.20
N ARG A 103 -11.58 -13.06 1.36
CA ARG A 103 -12.80 -12.84 2.15
C ARG A 103 -14.04 -12.74 1.29
N GLY A 104 -13.93 -12.29 0.06
CA GLY A 104 -15.00 -12.11 -0.90
C GLY A 104 -14.54 -11.41 -2.16
N MET A 105 -15.52 -11.09 -3.01
CA MET A 105 -15.35 -10.24 -4.19
C MET A 105 -16.02 -8.90 -3.93
N GLU A 106 -15.42 -7.84 -4.47
CA GLU A 106 -16.00 -6.51 -4.56
C GLU A 106 -15.89 -6.04 -6.02
N GLY A 107 -17.00 -6.06 -6.75
CA GLY A 107 -17.00 -5.79 -8.19
C GLY A 107 -16.40 -6.91 -9.04
N ASP A 108 -15.97 -6.58 -10.24
CA ASP A 108 -15.55 -7.56 -11.26
C ASP A 108 -14.08 -7.99 -11.16
N ARG A 109 -13.25 -7.17 -10.51
CA ARG A 109 -11.77 -7.29 -10.49
C ARG A 109 -11.17 -7.26 -9.10
N GLU A 110 -11.94 -6.99 -8.08
CA GLU A 110 -11.47 -6.73 -6.74
C GLU A 110 -11.81 -7.87 -5.79
N ILE A 111 -10.83 -8.33 -5.07
CA ILE A 111 -11.02 -9.30 -3.99
C ILE A 111 -10.77 -8.65 -2.65
N SER A 112 -11.65 -8.93 -1.72
CA SER A 112 -11.53 -8.46 -0.35
C SER A 112 -10.56 -9.30 0.45
N VAL A 113 -9.57 -8.65 1.06
CA VAL A 113 -8.59 -9.28 1.94
C VAL A 113 -8.32 -8.40 3.17
N PHE A 114 -7.81 -8.97 4.24
CA PHE A 114 -7.26 -8.16 5.33
C PHE A 114 -5.76 -7.99 5.16
N GLY A 115 -5.26 -6.80 5.43
CA GLY A 115 -3.83 -6.51 5.40
C GLY A 115 -3.02 -7.41 6.34
N SER A 116 -3.61 -7.84 7.46
CA SER A 116 -3.03 -8.85 8.34
C SER A 116 -2.82 -10.20 7.65
N ASP A 117 -3.77 -10.66 6.82
CA ASP A 117 -3.62 -11.93 6.10
C ASP A 117 -2.50 -11.86 5.06
N ILE A 118 -2.35 -10.70 4.37
CA ILE A 118 -1.22 -10.44 3.46
C ILE A 118 0.11 -10.47 4.22
N LEU A 119 0.17 -9.76 5.35
CA LEU A 119 1.39 -9.68 6.15
C LEU A 119 1.78 -11.03 6.73
N ASP A 120 0.82 -11.79 7.27
CA ASP A 120 1.08 -13.10 7.85
C ASP A 120 1.59 -14.10 6.80
N ALA A 121 1.02 -14.10 5.59
CA ALA A 121 1.50 -14.91 4.47
C ALA A 121 2.95 -14.55 4.08
N LEU A 122 3.22 -13.26 3.87
CA LEU A 122 4.55 -12.77 3.53
C LEU A 122 5.58 -13.01 4.64
N TYR A 123 5.21 -12.77 5.89
CA TYR A 123 6.10 -12.95 7.03
C TYR A 123 6.46 -14.43 7.26
N THR A 124 5.46 -15.30 7.18
CA THR A 124 5.67 -16.75 7.30
C THR A 124 6.60 -17.24 6.21
N ARG A 125 6.35 -16.84 4.95
CA ARG A 125 7.22 -17.22 3.84
C ARG A 125 8.65 -16.70 3.98
N ALA A 126 8.82 -15.46 4.45
CA ALA A 126 10.15 -14.89 4.69
C ALA A 126 10.90 -15.67 5.79
N LYS A 127 10.20 -16.09 6.86
CA LYS A 127 10.80 -16.94 7.92
C LYS A 127 11.25 -18.32 7.40
N GLU A 128 10.45 -18.95 6.56
CA GLU A 128 10.83 -20.23 5.92
C GLU A 128 12.12 -20.10 5.09
N LEU A 129 12.35 -18.92 4.52
CA LEU A 129 13.56 -18.60 3.75
C LEU A 129 14.70 -18.04 4.62
N HIS A 130 14.60 -18.15 5.94
CA HIS A 130 15.62 -17.70 6.90
C HIS A 130 15.98 -16.22 6.76
N VAL A 131 15.02 -15.37 6.45
CA VAL A 131 15.18 -13.91 6.51
C VAL A 131 15.30 -13.49 7.96
N ASP A 132 16.29 -12.66 8.28
CA ASP A 132 16.47 -12.06 9.61
C ASP A 132 15.54 -10.85 9.80
N PHE A 133 15.11 -10.60 11.05
CA PHE A 133 14.20 -9.51 11.38
C PHE A 133 14.69 -8.71 12.59
N VAL A 134 14.62 -7.39 12.46
CA VAL A 134 14.82 -6.45 13.57
C VAL A 134 13.63 -5.49 13.61
N GLY A 135 12.86 -5.52 14.69
CA GLY A 135 11.76 -4.58 14.95
C GLY A 135 12.18 -3.43 15.85
N ASP A 136 11.26 -2.48 16.03
CA ASP A 136 11.43 -1.32 16.93
C ASP A 136 12.71 -0.51 16.63
N ASN A 137 13.11 -0.49 15.36
CA ASN A 137 14.28 0.21 14.85
C ASN A 137 13.88 1.20 13.74
N MET A 138 13.77 2.46 14.11
CA MET A 138 13.37 3.52 13.21
C MET A 138 14.54 3.88 12.27
N PHE A 139 14.30 3.76 10.97
CA PHE A 139 15.26 4.17 9.95
C PHE A 139 15.55 5.68 10.04
N CYS A 140 16.82 6.06 10.12
CA CYS A 140 17.28 7.44 10.20
C CYS A 140 17.91 7.90 8.87
N ASP A 141 18.89 7.15 8.37
CA ASP A 141 19.58 7.55 7.13
C ASP A 141 20.31 6.38 6.46
N LEU A 142 20.72 6.60 5.21
CA LEU A 142 21.63 5.73 4.47
C LEU A 142 23.08 6.07 4.82
N VAL A 143 23.91 5.04 4.93
CA VAL A 143 25.37 5.22 4.98
C VAL A 143 25.92 5.18 3.57
N VAL A 144 26.56 6.27 3.14
CA VAL A 144 27.12 6.40 1.79
C VAL A 144 28.61 6.65 1.90
N GLU A 145 29.41 5.78 1.29
CA GLU A 145 30.85 5.93 1.20
C GLU A 145 31.28 5.96 -0.28
N ARG A 146 31.99 6.99 -0.66
CA ARG A 146 32.49 7.19 -2.04
C ARG A 146 31.38 7.04 -3.11
N GLY A 147 30.19 7.57 -2.82
CA GLY A 147 29.04 7.52 -3.73
C GLY A 147 28.31 6.16 -3.78
N THR A 148 28.64 5.24 -2.90
CA THR A 148 28.00 3.91 -2.83
C THR A 148 27.33 3.74 -1.48
N VAL A 149 26.08 3.26 -1.49
CA VAL A 149 25.36 2.90 -0.26
C VAL A 149 25.99 1.63 0.33
N CYS A 150 26.42 1.69 1.59
CA CYS A 150 27.08 0.59 2.29
C CYS A 150 26.36 0.17 3.59
N GLY A 151 25.19 0.74 3.87
CA GLY A 151 24.40 0.37 5.03
C GLY A 151 23.32 1.38 5.38
N VAL A 152 22.74 1.20 6.56
CA VAL A 152 21.74 2.11 7.14
C VAL A 152 22.06 2.40 8.59
N VAL A 153 21.64 3.59 9.06
CA VAL A 153 21.60 3.93 10.50
C VAL A 153 20.16 3.94 10.94
N CYS A 154 19.89 3.24 12.03
CA CYS A 154 18.58 3.19 12.66
C CYS A 154 18.67 3.57 14.13
N LEU A 155 17.61 4.17 14.67
CA LEU A 155 17.42 4.41 16.07
C LEU A 155 16.63 3.25 16.68
N ASP A 156 17.23 2.54 17.61
CA ASP A 156 16.52 1.57 18.44
C ASP A 156 15.58 2.34 19.38
N LEU A 157 14.28 2.13 19.22
CA LEU A 157 13.24 2.86 19.96
C LEU A 157 13.11 2.40 21.41
N ILE A 158 13.70 1.27 21.78
CA ILE A 158 13.68 0.73 23.15
C ILE A 158 14.85 1.30 23.95
N SER A 159 16.07 1.21 23.40
CA SER A 159 17.29 1.66 24.08
C SER A 159 17.64 3.12 23.84
N GLY A 160 17.10 3.75 22.79
CA GLY A 160 17.46 5.09 22.33
C GLY A 160 18.84 5.16 21.67
N GLN A 161 19.46 4.04 21.34
CA GLN A 161 20.79 4.00 20.73
C GLN A 161 20.72 3.95 19.21
N LEU A 162 21.72 4.55 18.55
CA LEU A 162 21.89 4.44 17.11
C LEU A 162 22.67 3.16 16.78
N HIS A 163 22.12 2.40 15.83
CA HIS A 163 22.72 1.19 15.30
C HIS A 163 23.06 1.36 13.83
N HIS A 164 24.26 0.96 13.43
CA HIS A 164 24.68 0.85 12.04
C HIS A 164 24.52 -0.61 11.56
N TYR A 165 23.77 -0.80 10.50
CA TYR A 165 23.60 -2.08 9.83
C TYR A 165 24.32 -2.06 8.49
N PRO A 166 25.51 -2.64 8.37
CA PRO A 166 26.26 -2.67 7.12
C PRO A 166 25.57 -3.59 6.10
N ALA A 167 25.48 -3.15 4.86
CA ALA A 167 24.86 -3.90 3.78
C ALA A 167 25.46 -3.53 2.43
N ARG A 168 25.56 -4.51 1.53
CA ARG A 168 26.01 -4.29 0.14
C ARG A 168 24.94 -3.65 -0.75
N ALA A 169 23.68 -3.78 -0.35
CA ALA A 169 22.54 -3.17 -1.02
C ALA A 169 21.43 -2.90 0.00
N VAL A 170 20.70 -1.83 -0.19
CA VAL A 170 19.54 -1.43 0.63
C VAL A 170 18.33 -1.26 -0.25
N ILE A 171 17.22 -1.87 0.15
CA ILE A 171 15.90 -1.64 -0.46
C ILE A 171 15.09 -0.80 0.52
N LEU A 172 14.82 0.44 0.14
CA LEU A 172 13.94 1.32 0.90
C LEU A 172 12.49 0.93 0.66
N ALA A 173 11.80 0.51 1.71
CA ALA A 173 10.38 0.14 1.70
C ALA A 173 9.65 0.80 2.88
N THR A 174 10.01 2.05 3.15
CA THR A 174 9.57 2.84 4.30
C THR A 174 8.15 3.38 4.17
N GLY A 175 7.48 3.10 3.05
CA GLY A 175 6.11 3.55 2.79
C GLY A 175 6.01 5.02 2.40
N GLY A 176 4.84 5.60 2.60
CA GLY A 176 4.51 6.96 2.18
C GLY A 176 4.95 8.05 3.14
N ALA A 177 4.37 9.23 2.96
CA ALA A 177 4.71 10.45 3.71
C ALA A 177 3.47 11.18 4.28
N HIS A 178 2.34 10.48 4.39
CA HIS A 178 1.07 11.13 4.76
C HIS A 178 1.05 11.69 6.18
N ASN A 179 1.90 11.19 7.09
CA ASN A 179 2.00 11.76 8.44
C ASN A 179 2.66 13.16 8.48
N LEU A 180 3.11 13.69 7.35
CA LEU A 180 3.46 15.11 7.21
C LEU A 180 2.21 16.03 7.25
N PHE A 181 1.03 15.47 7.03
CA PHE A 181 -0.22 16.23 7.06
C PHE A 181 -0.90 16.10 8.42
N PRO A 182 -1.41 17.23 9.00
CA PRO A 182 -2.05 17.22 10.34
C PRO A 182 -3.30 16.34 10.42
N SER A 183 -3.97 16.13 9.29
CA SER A 183 -5.13 15.26 9.16
C SER A 183 -4.82 14.20 8.12
N ASN A 184 -4.66 12.98 8.57
CA ASN A 184 -4.39 11.82 7.71
C ASN A 184 -5.04 10.58 8.33
N SER A 185 -5.21 9.54 7.52
CA SER A 185 -5.80 8.26 7.91
C SER A 185 -4.77 7.13 8.07
N GLY A 186 -3.50 7.45 7.92
CA GLY A 186 -2.44 6.44 7.88
C GLY A 186 -1.71 6.22 9.20
N SER A 187 -0.75 5.31 9.16
CA SER A 187 0.16 5.05 10.27
C SER A 187 1.08 6.22 10.54
N THR A 188 1.31 6.53 11.81
CA THR A 188 2.24 7.57 12.25
C THR A 188 3.70 7.29 11.89
N GLU A 189 4.02 6.06 11.50
CA GLU A 189 5.36 5.64 11.06
C GLU A 189 5.72 6.18 9.67
N LEU A 190 4.73 6.62 8.87
CA LEU A 190 4.91 6.97 7.46
C LEU A 190 5.16 8.49 7.30
N CYS A 191 6.35 8.92 7.64
CA CYS A 191 6.76 10.32 7.70
C CYS A 191 7.69 10.78 6.55
N GLY A 192 7.89 9.95 5.51
CA GLY A 192 8.73 10.33 4.37
C GLY A 192 10.25 10.21 4.61
N SER A 193 10.68 9.57 5.69
CA SER A 193 12.10 9.44 6.05
C SER A 193 12.92 8.74 4.95
N GLY A 194 12.36 7.72 4.31
CA GLY A 194 13.03 7.01 3.22
C GLY A 194 13.24 7.86 1.98
N GLN A 195 12.23 8.62 1.57
CA GLN A 195 12.33 9.55 0.46
C GLN A 195 13.38 10.64 0.72
N ALA A 196 13.36 11.20 1.94
CA ALA A 196 14.33 12.22 2.34
C ALA A 196 15.78 11.67 2.35
N ALA A 197 15.98 10.46 2.86
CA ALA A 197 17.30 9.83 2.86
C ALA A 197 17.76 9.46 1.45
N ALA A 198 16.87 8.97 0.59
CA ALA A 198 17.17 8.68 -0.80
C ALA A 198 17.64 9.94 -1.54
N LEU A 199 16.93 11.07 -1.36
CA LEU A 199 17.31 12.34 -1.94
C LEU A 199 18.70 12.81 -1.46
N ARG A 200 18.98 12.72 -0.15
CA ARG A 200 20.31 13.04 0.41
C ARG A 200 21.41 12.15 -0.16
N ALA A 201 21.09 10.90 -0.45
CA ALA A 201 22.01 9.94 -1.06
C ALA A 201 22.19 10.15 -2.57
N GLY A 202 21.50 11.12 -3.19
CA GLY A 202 21.62 11.47 -4.60
C GLY A 202 20.62 10.77 -5.51
N ALA A 203 19.58 10.12 -4.99
CA ALA A 203 18.52 9.55 -5.81
C ALA A 203 17.60 10.65 -6.36
N GLU A 204 17.09 10.43 -7.57
CA GLU A 204 16.02 11.24 -8.13
C GLU A 204 14.67 10.83 -7.54
N LEU A 205 13.82 11.81 -7.24
CA LEU A 205 12.45 11.59 -6.80
C LEU A 205 11.50 12.02 -7.92
N THR A 206 10.44 11.26 -8.13
CA THR A 206 9.40 11.54 -9.12
C THR A 206 8.03 11.51 -8.47
N ASP A 207 7.07 12.19 -9.08
CA ASP A 207 5.65 12.22 -8.71
C ASP A 207 5.39 12.67 -7.25
N MET A 208 6.27 13.50 -6.69
CA MET A 208 6.17 13.95 -5.30
C MET A 208 4.97 14.87 -5.04
N GLU A 209 4.40 15.46 -6.10
CA GLU A 209 3.16 16.24 -6.05
C GLU A 209 1.91 15.36 -6.02
N MET A 210 2.02 14.09 -6.37
CA MET A 210 0.88 13.16 -6.43
C MET A 210 0.54 12.65 -5.03
N ILE A 211 -0.47 13.28 -4.41
CA ILE A 211 -0.96 12.92 -3.09
C ILE A 211 -2.39 12.43 -3.22
N SER A 212 -2.63 11.19 -2.81
CA SER A 212 -3.98 10.63 -2.76
C SER A 212 -4.71 11.10 -1.51
N PHE A 213 -5.91 11.66 -1.69
CA PHE A 213 -6.78 12.07 -0.61
C PHE A 213 -7.95 11.10 -0.50
N CYS A 214 -8.06 10.43 0.63
CA CYS A 214 -9.30 9.74 0.96
C CYS A 214 -10.41 10.78 1.22
N PRO A 215 -11.59 10.65 0.61
CA PRO A 215 -12.61 11.70 0.64
C PRO A 215 -13.14 12.02 2.03
N THR A 216 -13.08 11.06 2.97
CA THR A 216 -13.63 11.27 4.30
C THR A 216 -12.85 10.54 5.38
N VAL A 217 -12.54 11.27 6.44
CA VAL A 217 -12.05 10.72 7.71
C VAL A 217 -12.86 11.29 8.87
N MET A 218 -13.03 10.48 9.90
CA MET A 218 -13.68 10.92 11.13
C MET A 218 -12.79 11.93 11.87
N THR A 219 -13.38 13.03 12.30
CA THR A 219 -12.72 14.02 13.13
C THR A 219 -13.33 14.10 14.53
N ASN A 220 -14.56 13.63 14.67
CA ASN A 220 -15.32 13.62 15.91
C ASN A 220 -16.20 12.35 15.99
N PRO A 221 -16.28 11.66 17.14
CA PRO A 221 -15.53 11.94 18.36
C PRO A 221 -14.03 11.64 18.22
N VAL A 222 -13.20 12.32 19.03
CA VAL A 222 -11.73 12.30 18.93
C VAL A 222 -11.14 10.90 18.98
N MET A 223 -11.78 9.97 19.68
CA MET A 223 -11.33 8.57 19.77
C MET A 223 -11.33 7.82 18.42
N TYR A 224 -12.10 8.31 17.43
CA TYR A 224 -12.16 7.75 16.07
C TYR A 224 -11.48 8.65 15.04
N LYS A 225 -10.77 9.71 15.48
CA LYS A 225 -10.09 10.62 14.58
C LYS A 225 -9.09 9.87 13.69
N GLY A 226 -9.16 10.11 12.39
CA GLY A 226 -8.32 9.46 11.39
C GLY A 226 -8.91 8.17 10.79
N ASN A 227 -9.96 7.59 11.39
CA ASN A 227 -10.62 6.45 10.78
C ASN A 227 -11.32 6.88 9.48
N ILE A 228 -11.08 6.10 8.43
CA ILE A 228 -11.75 6.30 7.14
C ILE A 228 -13.23 5.94 7.30
N LEU A 229 -14.11 6.83 6.83
CA LEU A 229 -15.51 6.47 6.62
C LEU A 229 -15.63 5.76 5.27
N PRO A 230 -16.33 4.62 5.20
CA PRO A 230 -16.53 3.92 3.95
C PRO A 230 -17.22 4.85 2.93
N TYR A 231 -16.59 5.07 1.80
CA TYR A 231 -17.16 5.87 0.71
C TYR A 231 -18.46 5.24 0.16
N ILE A 232 -18.62 3.94 0.31
CA ILE A 232 -19.85 3.22 -0.01
C ILE A 232 -21.07 3.80 0.69
N LEU A 233 -20.93 4.44 1.85
CA LEU A 233 -22.03 5.13 2.51
C LEU A 233 -22.56 6.30 1.69
N PHE A 234 -21.76 6.86 0.80
CA PHE A 234 -22.17 7.96 -0.06
C PHE A 234 -22.69 7.44 -1.41
N SER A 235 -22.13 6.38 -1.96
CA SER A 235 -22.60 5.74 -3.19
C SER A 235 -23.94 5.03 -3.01
N THR A 236 -24.25 4.52 -1.83
CA THR A 236 -25.51 3.85 -1.53
C THR A 236 -26.62 4.80 -1.04
N GLY A 237 -26.38 6.11 -1.04
CA GLY A 237 -27.35 7.11 -0.59
C GLY A 237 -27.58 7.18 0.93
N TYR A 238 -26.88 6.36 1.74
CA TYR A 238 -26.97 6.42 3.21
C TYR A 238 -26.24 7.63 3.82
N GLY A 239 -25.33 8.26 3.08
CA GLY A 239 -24.59 9.45 3.51
C GLY A 239 -24.70 10.58 2.50
N ARG A 240 -24.51 11.81 2.96
CA ARG A 240 -24.45 13.01 2.13
C ARG A 240 -23.25 13.86 2.50
N LEU A 241 -22.49 14.29 1.49
CA LEU A 241 -21.44 15.26 1.68
C LEU A 241 -22.04 16.67 1.69
N LEU A 242 -21.82 17.38 2.80
CA LEU A 242 -22.31 18.74 2.98
C LEU A 242 -21.13 19.68 3.14
N ASN A 243 -21.24 20.89 2.57
CA ASN A 243 -20.29 21.95 2.86
C ASN A 243 -20.55 22.58 4.25
N LYS A 244 -19.73 23.54 4.67
CA LYS A 244 -19.87 24.22 5.96
C LYS A 244 -21.20 24.97 6.16
N TYR A 245 -22.00 25.13 5.10
CA TYR A 245 -23.33 25.77 5.16
C TYR A 245 -24.48 24.74 5.15
N GLY A 246 -24.17 23.45 5.28
CA GLY A 246 -25.16 22.37 5.27
C GLY A 246 -25.76 22.07 3.89
N LYS A 247 -25.10 22.48 2.80
CA LYS A 247 -25.58 22.28 1.43
C LYS A 247 -24.74 21.20 0.73
N THR A 248 -25.39 20.35 -0.07
CA THR A 248 -24.73 19.45 -1.00
C THR A 248 -23.97 20.25 -2.06
N PHE A 249 -22.83 19.77 -2.50
CA PHE A 249 -21.94 20.50 -3.42
C PHE A 249 -21.25 19.62 -4.47
N THR A 250 -21.28 18.32 -4.32
CA THR A 250 -20.59 17.36 -5.18
C THR A 250 -20.96 17.51 -6.64
N HIS A 251 -22.25 17.73 -6.93
CA HIS A 251 -22.76 17.94 -8.30
C HIS A 251 -22.11 19.11 -9.07
N ARG A 252 -21.35 19.99 -8.39
CA ARG A 252 -20.66 21.12 -9.03
C ARG A 252 -19.27 20.77 -9.58
N TYR A 253 -18.71 19.65 -9.12
CA TYR A 253 -17.32 19.28 -9.34
C TYR A 253 -17.18 17.93 -10.03
N LEU A 254 -18.28 17.20 -10.18
CA LEU A 254 -18.27 15.84 -10.69
C LEU A 254 -18.44 15.85 -12.21
N SER A 255 -17.54 15.21 -12.93
CA SER A 255 -17.79 14.76 -14.28
C SER A 255 -18.94 13.73 -14.26
N ALA A 256 -19.64 13.57 -15.38
CA ALA A 256 -20.82 12.70 -15.47
C ALA A 256 -20.61 11.27 -14.94
N HIS A 257 -19.36 10.79 -14.91
CA HIS A 257 -19.01 9.45 -14.39
C HIS A 257 -19.07 9.37 -12.87
N VAL A 258 -18.82 10.47 -12.16
CA VAL A 258 -18.88 10.54 -10.69
C VAL A 258 -20.26 11.00 -10.22
N GLU A 259 -21.06 11.61 -11.09
CA GLU A 259 -22.47 11.89 -10.81
C GLU A 259 -23.27 10.61 -10.53
N GLN A 260 -22.95 9.52 -11.20
CA GLN A 260 -23.59 8.23 -10.99
C GLN A 260 -23.30 7.65 -9.61
N LEU A 261 -22.08 7.83 -9.10
CA LEU A 261 -21.68 7.41 -7.74
C LEU A 261 -22.20 8.33 -6.62
N ALA A 262 -22.71 9.51 -6.98
CA ALA A 262 -23.17 10.51 -6.01
C ALA A 262 -24.69 10.67 -5.98
N LEU A 263 -25.42 10.09 -6.91
CA LEU A 263 -26.88 10.24 -7.08
C LEU A 263 -27.66 8.94 -6.83
N ASP A 264 -27.00 7.77 -6.88
CA ASP A 264 -27.55 6.49 -6.48
C ASP A 264 -27.22 6.19 -5.01
#